data_9822193a3943f0d5668a35a700cfe136
#
_entry.id   9822193a3943f0d5668a35a700cfe136
#
_cell.length_a   1.000
_cell.length_b   1.000
_cell.length_c   1.000
_cell.angle_alpha   90.00
_cell.angle_beta   90.00
_cell.angle_gamma   90.00
#
_symmetry.space_group_name_H-M   'P 1'
#
loop_
_entity.id
_entity.type
_entity.pdbx_description
1 polymer ?
#
loop_
_entity_poly.entity_id
_entity_poly.type
_entity_poly.pdbx_seq_one_letter_code
_entity_poly.pdbx_strand_id
1 'polypeptide(L)'
;PVICPSVIVAITDGDRLLLTKYAPSHSSHRQYALVAGYTEVGETLEQTVHREVMEEVGLKVKNLRYYKSQPWSFSGSLLAGFYCDVDGDPSITLDREELSVAEWFDRDSLPETPNLISLTGEMIECFRQGKEPK
;
A
#
# COMPACT_ATOMS: atom_id res chain seq x y z
N PRO A 1 -7.03 21.85 14.78
CA PRO A 1 -7.13 20.92 13.65
C PRO A 1 -6.64 19.53 14.06
N VAL A 2 -7.27 18.52 13.51
CA VAL A 2 -6.90 17.11 13.74
C VAL A 2 -6.25 16.57 12.49
N ILE A 3 -5.10 15.91 12.65
CA ILE A 3 -4.42 15.21 11.57
C ILE A 3 -4.52 13.72 11.83
N CYS A 4 -5.03 12.98 10.85
CA CYS A 4 -5.17 11.54 10.97
C CYS A 4 -3.97 10.84 10.35
N PRO A 5 -3.14 10.12 11.14
CA PRO A 5 -2.04 9.34 10.56
C PRO A 5 -2.58 8.15 9.80
N SER A 6 -1.93 7.85 8.68
CA SER A 6 -2.32 6.78 7.77
C SER A 6 -1.05 6.16 7.17
N VAL A 7 -1.13 4.90 6.76
CA VAL A 7 0.00 4.25 6.10
C VAL A 7 -0.34 3.90 4.67
N ILE A 8 0.69 3.88 3.82
CA ILE A 8 0.63 3.33 2.47
C ILE A 8 1.70 2.25 2.41
N VAL A 9 1.34 1.06 1.98
CA VAL A 9 2.21 -0.11 2.10
C VAL A 9 2.46 -0.76 0.75
N ALA A 10 3.72 -0.74 0.32
CA ALA A 10 4.18 -1.45 -0.86
C ALA A 10 4.71 -2.81 -0.42
N ILE A 11 3.97 -3.86 -0.71
CA ILE A 11 4.30 -5.23 -0.32
C ILE A 11 5.03 -5.88 -1.48
N THR A 12 6.23 -6.38 -1.22
CA THR A 12 7.05 -7.01 -2.25
C THR A 12 7.28 -8.49 -1.97
N ASP A 13 7.45 -9.25 -3.04
CA ASP A 13 7.87 -10.63 -3.04
C ASP A 13 8.98 -10.75 -4.09
N GLY A 14 10.23 -10.50 -3.68
CA GLY A 14 11.34 -10.41 -4.61
C GLY A 14 11.11 -9.28 -5.62
N ASP A 15 11.03 -9.62 -6.89
CA ASP A 15 10.80 -8.65 -7.97
C ASP A 15 9.33 -8.44 -8.30
N ARG A 16 8.43 -8.85 -7.40
CA ARG A 16 6.99 -8.63 -7.59
C ARG A 16 6.46 -7.64 -6.57
N LEU A 17 5.52 -6.81 -7.00
CA LEU A 17 4.82 -5.82 -6.17
C LEU A 17 3.34 -6.14 -6.17
N LEU A 18 2.72 -6.08 -5.01
CA LEU A 18 1.28 -6.27 -4.87
C LEU A 18 0.55 -4.97 -5.18
N LEU A 19 -0.35 -5.03 -6.16
CA LEU A 19 -1.23 -3.89 -6.47
C LEU A 19 -2.67 -4.28 -6.22
N THR A 20 -3.46 -3.30 -5.79
CA THR A 20 -4.86 -3.49 -5.45
C THR A 20 -5.74 -2.52 -6.23
N LYS A 21 -7.04 -2.85 -6.32
CA LYS A 21 -8.07 -1.93 -6.79
C LYS A 21 -9.19 -1.92 -5.78
N TYR A 22 -9.67 -0.74 -5.45
CA TYR A 22 -10.81 -0.60 -4.55
C TYR A 22 -12.08 -1.11 -5.21
N ALA A 23 -13.01 -1.60 -4.37
CA ALA A 23 -14.32 -1.99 -4.83
C ALA A 23 -15.05 -0.75 -5.38
N PRO A 24 -15.90 -0.91 -6.41
CA PRO A 24 -16.59 0.23 -7.02
C PRO A 24 -17.44 1.05 -6.03
N SER A 25 -17.90 0.46 -4.96
CA SER A 25 -18.67 1.15 -3.92
C SER A 25 -17.83 2.13 -3.10
N HIS A 26 -16.51 2.03 -3.15
CA HIS A 26 -15.58 2.85 -2.36
C HIS A 26 -14.79 3.85 -3.19
N SER A 27 -14.85 3.74 -4.52
CA SER A 27 -14.10 4.65 -5.39
C SER A 27 -14.73 4.70 -6.77
N SER A 28 -14.82 5.92 -7.31
CA SER A 28 -15.18 6.12 -8.71
C SER A 28 -13.99 5.87 -9.64
N HIS A 29 -12.78 5.82 -9.10
CA HIS A 29 -11.56 5.57 -9.86
C HIS A 29 -11.12 4.13 -9.65
N ARG A 30 -10.91 3.42 -10.75
CA ARG A 30 -10.49 2.03 -10.72
C ARG A 30 -9.03 1.87 -11.13
N GLN A 31 -8.22 2.76 -10.59
CA GLN A 31 -6.77 2.68 -10.78
C GLN A 31 -6.16 1.74 -9.76
N TYR A 32 -5.03 1.16 -10.13
CA TYR A 32 -4.26 0.35 -9.19
C TYR A 32 -3.69 1.23 -8.08
N ALA A 33 -3.67 0.67 -6.89
CA ALA A 33 -3.20 1.35 -5.69
C ALA A 33 -2.40 0.37 -4.83
N LEU A 34 -1.86 0.90 -3.74
CA LEU A 34 -1.21 0.11 -2.70
C LEU A 34 -2.17 -0.04 -1.51
N VAL A 35 -1.90 -1.03 -0.65
CA VAL A 35 -2.66 -1.18 0.60
C VAL A 35 -2.49 0.10 1.43
N ALA A 36 -3.58 0.61 1.97
CA ALA A 36 -3.56 1.84 2.76
C ALA A 36 -4.62 1.78 3.86
N GLY A 37 -4.39 2.50 4.95
CA GLY A 37 -5.37 2.59 6.01
C GLY A 37 -4.95 3.51 7.12
N TYR A 38 -5.94 3.89 7.94
CA TYR A 38 -5.75 4.80 9.06
C TYR A 38 -5.20 4.08 10.29
N THR A 39 -4.32 4.79 11.00
CA THR A 39 -3.82 4.35 12.30
C THR A 39 -4.92 4.48 13.34
N GLU A 40 -5.11 3.45 14.15
CA GLU A 40 -6.07 3.47 15.24
C GLU A 40 -5.45 4.01 16.52
N VAL A 41 -6.30 4.48 17.43
CA VAL A 41 -5.84 5.00 18.72
C VAL A 41 -5.02 3.93 19.46
N GLY A 42 -3.84 4.31 19.91
CA GLY A 42 -2.95 3.41 20.64
C GLY A 42 -2.08 2.52 19.75
N GLU A 43 -2.18 2.68 18.45
CA GLU A 43 -1.45 1.85 17.48
C GLU A 43 -0.22 2.61 16.97
N THR A 44 0.90 1.92 16.80
CA THR A 44 2.07 2.49 16.10
C THR A 44 1.84 2.39 14.60
N LEU A 45 2.63 3.15 13.82
CA LEU A 45 2.56 3.06 12.35
C LEU A 45 2.89 1.64 11.88
N GLU A 46 3.88 1.00 12.50
CA GLU A 46 4.27 -0.37 12.15
C GLU A 46 3.14 -1.37 12.43
N GLN A 47 2.47 -1.21 13.57
CA GLN A 47 1.31 -2.03 13.89
C GLN A 47 0.18 -1.83 12.89
N THR A 48 -0.02 -0.58 12.45
CA THR A 48 -1.01 -0.27 11.42
C THR A 48 -0.71 -1.01 10.13
N VAL A 49 0.57 -1.04 9.71
CA VAL A 49 0.99 -1.76 8.51
C VAL A 49 0.58 -3.24 8.63
N HIS A 50 0.95 -3.89 9.72
CA HIS A 50 0.64 -5.31 9.89
C HIS A 50 -0.87 -5.58 9.92
N ARG A 51 -1.63 -4.75 10.60
CA ARG A 51 -3.08 -4.93 10.72
C ARG A 51 -3.79 -4.71 9.38
N GLU A 52 -3.49 -3.62 8.70
CA GLU A 52 -4.14 -3.29 7.42
C GLU A 52 -3.81 -4.34 6.35
N VAL A 53 -2.58 -4.80 6.29
CA VAL A 53 -2.20 -5.82 5.32
C VAL A 53 -2.95 -7.12 5.60
N MET A 54 -3.06 -7.51 6.87
CA MET A 54 -3.79 -8.73 7.22
C MET A 54 -5.28 -8.59 6.92
N GLU A 55 -5.88 -7.44 7.24
CA GLU A 55 -7.31 -7.22 7.00
C GLU A 55 -7.66 -7.19 5.53
N GLU A 56 -6.86 -6.52 4.71
CA GLU A 56 -7.22 -6.28 3.30
C GLU A 56 -6.82 -7.42 2.38
N VAL A 57 -5.65 -8.03 2.59
CA VAL A 57 -5.12 -9.05 1.67
C VAL A 57 -4.70 -10.35 2.34
N GLY A 58 -4.84 -10.45 3.65
CA GLY A 58 -4.59 -11.69 4.38
C GLY A 58 -3.13 -12.13 4.41
N LEU A 59 -2.20 -11.20 4.30
CA LEU A 59 -0.76 -11.51 4.26
C LEU A 59 -0.06 -11.11 5.55
N LYS A 60 0.97 -11.87 5.88
CA LYS A 60 1.96 -11.49 6.89
C LYS A 60 3.12 -10.82 6.17
N VAL A 61 3.68 -9.80 6.79
CA VAL A 61 4.80 -9.05 6.23
C VAL A 61 5.91 -8.89 7.24
N LYS A 62 7.11 -8.58 6.74
CA LYS A 62 8.31 -8.40 7.55
C LYS A 62 9.20 -7.36 6.87
N ASN A 63 10.28 -6.98 7.56
CA ASN A 63 11.30 -6.07 7.03
C ASN A 63 10.70 -4.76 6.56
N LEU A 64 9.94 -4.10 7.45
CA LEU A 64 9.34 -2.81 7.16
C LEU A 64 10.44 -1.77 6.99
N ARG A 65 10.41 -1.03 5.85
CA ARG A 65 11.33 0.05 5.55
C ARG A 65 10.52 1.31 5.30
N TYR A 66 10.72 2.31 6.12
CA TYR A 66 10.06 3.60 5.93
C TYR A 66 10.62 4.28 4.68
N TYR A 67 9.74 4.83 3.85
CA TYR A 67 10.13 5.52 2.63
C TYR A 67 10.08 7.04 2.80
N LYS A 68 8.89 7.60 2.93
CA LYS A 68 8.68 9.02 3.21
C LYS A 68 7.24 9.27 3.65
N SER A 69 6.97 10.48 4.08
CA SER A 69 5.61 10.90 4.39
C SER A 69 5.10 11.91 3.37
N GLN A 70 3.78 12.03 3.27
CA GLN A 70 3.14 13.02 2.43
C GLN A 70 1.87 13.52 3.13
N PRO A 71 1.71 14.83 3.31
CA PRO A 71 0.44 15.35 3.79
C PRO A 71 -0.61 15.24 2.69
N TRP A 72 -1.81 14.86 3.06
CA TRP A 72 -2.93 14.75 2.13
C TRP A 72 -4.08 15.57 2.67
N SER A 73 -4.14 16.84 2.24
CA SER A 73 -5.05 17.83 2.80
C SER A 73 -6.52 17.53 2.52
N PHE A 74 -6.82 16.79 1.44
CA PHE A 74 -8.19 16.44 1.09
C PHE A 74 -8.90 15.61 2.15
N SER A 75 -8.16 14.82 2.91
CA SER A 75 -8.73 14.00 3.98
C SER A 75 -8.18 14.36 5.37
N GLY A 76 -7.35 15.40 5.47
CA GLY A 76 -6.71 15.75 6.74
C GLY A 76 -5.73 14.68 7.22
N SER A 77 -5.12 13.94 6.30
CA SER A 77 -4.25 12.82 6.64
C SER A 77 -2.78 13.16 6.49
N LEU A 78 -1.96 12.51 7.30
CA LEU A 78 -0.52 12.46 7.09
C LEU A 78 -0.18 11.01 6.72
N LEU A 79 0.24 10.81 5.48
CA LEU A 79 0.53 9.48 4.95
C LEU A 79 1.98 9.12 5.21
N ALA A 80 2.22 7.92 5.73
CA ALA A 80 3.57 7.38 5.91
C ALA A 80 3.71 6.16 4.99
N GLY A 81 4.66 6.22 4.06
CA GLY A 81 4.90 5.14 3.11
C GLY A 81 5.92 4.15 3.62
N PHE A 82 5.58 2.87 3.50
CA PHE A 82 6.46 1.76 3.89
C PHE A 82 6.57 0.77 2.75
N TYR A 83 7.77 0.23 2.57
CA TYR A 83 8.00 -1.00 1.83
C TYR A 83 8.15 -2.13 2.82
N CYS A 84 7.69 -3.31 2.46
CA CYS A 84 7.88 -4.50 3.28
C CYS A 84 7.91 -5.74 2.39
N ASP A 85 8.42 -6.83 2.94
CA ASP A 85 8.47 -8.11 2.23
C ASP A 85 7.34 -9.01 2.74
N VAL A 86 6.76 -9.81 1.85
CA VAL A 86 5.83 -10.84 2.28
C VAL A 86 6.59 -11.84 3.16
N ASP A 87 5.94 -12.25 4.25
CA ASP A 87 6.52 -13.21 5.19
C ASP A 87 5.79 -14.54 5.06
N GLY A 88 6.42 -15.47 4.34
CA GLY A 88 5.86 -16.79 4.10
C GLY A 88 5.00 -16.86 2.85
N ASP A 89 3.81 -17.43 2.99
CA ASP A 89 2.91 -17.73 1.88
C ASP A 89 2.39 -16.44 1.24
N PRO A 90 2.62 -16.24 -0.09
CA PRO A 90 2.15 -15.03 -0.79
C PRO A 90 0.68 -15.14 -1.26
N SER A 91 -0.04 -16.17 -0.88
CA SER A 91 -1.45 -16.34 -1.28
C SER A 91 -2.32 -15.24 -0.68
N ILE A 92 -3.12 -14.61 -1.52
CA ILE A 92 -3.92 -13.45 -1.16
C ILE A 92 -5.34 -13.88 -0.78
N THR A 93 -5.84 -13.33 0.33
CA THR A 93 -7.24 -13.46 0.72
C THR A 93 -7.84 -12.07 0.78
N LEU A 94 -8.71 -11.76 -0.17
CA LEU A 94 -9.27 -10.41 -0.31
C LEU A 94 -10.36 -10.11 0.72
N ASP A 95 -10.33 -8.88 1.24
CA ASP A 95 -11.51 -8.27 1.83
C ASP A 95 -12.35 -7.71 0.68
N ARG A 96 -13.38 -8.44 0.31
CA ARG A 96 -14.21 -8.13 -0.86
C ARG A 96 -15.07 -6.88 -0.70
N GLU A 97 -15.25 -6.40 0.51
CA GLU A 97 -15.97 -5.16 0.75
C GLU A 97 -15.10 -3.94 0.42
N GLU A 98 -13.81 -4.04 0.64
CA GLU A 98 -12.87 -2.95 0.39
C GLU A 98 -12.25 -3.04 -1.00
N LEU A 99 -11.84 -4.23 -1.42
CA LEU A 99 -11.04 -4.43 -2.63
C LEU A 99 -11.73 -5.33 -3.63
N SER A 100 -11.65 -4.98 -4.90
CA SER A 100 -12.14 -5.83 -5.99
C SER A 100 -11.04 -6.71 -6.56
N VAL A 101 -9.79 -6.25 -6.50
CA VAL A 101 -8.63 -6.93 -7.08
C VAL A 101 -7.42 -6.76 -6.18
N ALA A 102 -6.64 -7.83 -6.05
CA ALA A 102 -5.28 -7.75 -5.52
C ALA A 102 -4.44 -8.78 -6.28
N GLU A 103 -3.36 -8.32 -6.91
CA GLU A 103 -2.53 -9.16 -7.77
C GLU A 103 -1.05 -8.82 -7.59
N TRP A 104 -0.22 -9.87 -7.72
CA TRP A 104 1.22 -9.70 -7.82
C TRP A 104 1.59 -9.36 -9.26
N PHE A 105 2.41 -8.32 -9.42
CA PHE A 105 2.94 -7.90 -10.73
C PHE A 105 4.45 -7.97 -10.71
N ASP A 106 5.04 -8.54 -11.75
CA ASP A 106 6.49 -8.47 -11.92
C ASP A 106 6.92 -7.02 -12.13
N ARG A 107 8.12 -6.70 -11.68
CA ARG A 107 8.70 -5.35 -11.80
C ARG A 107 8.61 -4.82 -13.24
N ASP A 108 8.86 -5.70 -14.21
CA ASP A 108 8.87 -5.33 -15.63
C ASP A 108 7.48 -5.31 -16.27
N SER A 109 6.47 -5.70 -15.53
CA SER A 109 5.10 -5.83 -16.06
C SER A 109 4.09 -5.01 -15.27
N LEU A 110 4.55 -4.02 -14.52
CA LEU A 110 3.67 -3.13 -13.76
C LEU A 110 2.80 -2.30 -14.70
N PRO A 111 1.53 -2.10 -14.35
CA PRO A 111 0.68 -1.22 -15.16
C PRO A 111 1.18 0.21 -15.10
N GLU A 112 0.72 1.02 -16.03
CA GLU A 112 1.08 2.42 -16.09
C GLU A 112 0.66 3.15 -14.82
N THR A 113 1.52 4.05 -14.33
CA THR A 113 1.27 4.82 -13.14
C THR A 113 0.82 6.23 -13.54
N PRO A 114 -0.49 6.52 -13.50
CA PRO A 114 -0.98 7.77 -14.06
C PRO A 114 -0.73 9.01 -13.21
N ASN A 115 -0.46 8.85 -11.91
CA ASN A 115 -0.28 10.01 -11.02
C ASN A 115 0.97 9.85 -10.18
N LEU A 116 2.08 10.49 -10.62
CA LEU A 116 3.36 10.48 -9.92
C LEU A 116 3.42 11.50 -8.79
N ILE A 117 2.42 12.36 -8.65
CA ILE A 117 2.37 13.36 -7.59
C ILE A 117 1.98 12.71 -6.26
N SER A 118 1.12 11.69 -6.31
CA SER A 118 0.72 10.99 -5.10
C SER A 118 1.83 10.07 -4.60
N LEU A 119 1.87 9.87 -3.30
CA LEU A 119 2.85 8.96 -2.68
C LEU A 119 2.70 7.54 -3.24
N THR A 120 1.46 7.07 -3.44
CA THR A 120 1.20 5.77 -4.05
C THR A 120 1.88 5.65 -5.41
N GLY A 121 1.64 6.61 -6.29
CA GLY A 121 2.23 6.62 -7.64
C GLY A 121 3.76 6.68 -7.58
N GLU A 122 4.29 7.51 -6.70
CA GLU A 122 5.74 7.62 -6.52
C GLU A 122 6.35 6.30 -6.07
N MET A 123 5.72 5.62 -5.12
CA MET A 123 6.23 4.34 -4.59
C MET A 123 6.20 3.23 -5.64
N ILE A 124 5.14 3.18 -6.45
CA ILE A 124 5.05 2.20 -7.54
C ILE A 124 6.16 2.45 -8.57
N GLU A 125 6.36 3.71 -8.97
CA GLU A 125 7.39 4.06 -9.93
C GLU A 125 8.80 3.81 -9.37
N CYS A 126 9.01 4.09 -8.10
CA CYS A 126 10.27 3.82 -7.42
C CYS A 126 10.61 2.33 -7.48
N PHE A 127 9.64 1.45 -7.24
CA PHE A 127 9.83 0.01 -7.37
C PHE A 127 10.11 -0.39 -8.81
N ARG A 128 9.40 0.21 -9.77
CA ARG A 128 9.63 -0.07 -11.20
C ARG A 128 11.09 0.18 -11.57
N GLN A 129 11.67 1.24 -11.03
CA GLN A 129 13.04 1.63 -11.32
C GLN A 129 14.10 0.91 -10.48
N GLY A 130 13.69 0.06 -9.56
CA GLY A 130 14.61 -0.65 -8.68
C GLY A 130 15.25 0.22 -7.61
N LYS A 131 14.59 1.32 -7.24
CA LYS A 131 15.13 2.31 -6.30
C LYS A 131 14.49 2.26 -4.91
N GLU A 132 13.67 1.26 -4.65
CA GLU A 132 13.04 1.12 -3.33
C GLU A 132 14.10 0.85 -2.25
N PRO A 133 13.87 1.27 -0.99
CA PRO A 133 14.78 0.95 0.12
C PRO A 133 14.84 -0.55 0.35
N LYS A 134 16.06 -1.03 0.60
CA LYS A 134 16.34 -2.46 0.79
C LYS A 134 16.31 -2.84 2.26
#